data_d036436392ad194a34fa7f60ce49d972
#
_entry.id   d036436392ad194a34fa7f60ce49d972
#
_cell.length_a   1.000
_cell.length_b   1.000
_cell.length_c   1.000
_cell.angle_alpha   90.00
_cell.angle_beta   90.00
_cell.angle_gamma   90.00
#
_symmetry.space_group_name_H-M   'P 1'
#
loop_
_entity.id
_entity.type
_entity.pdbx_description
1 polymer ?
#
loop_
_entity_poly.entity_id
_entity_poly.type
_entity_poly.pdbx_seq_one_letter_code
_entity_poly.pdbx_strand_id
1 'polypeptide(L)'
;ALQTIYVPADDLSDPAVQMIQHELDSTIVLSRAVAAQGIRPAVDILASKSSLLTPEVVGERHYDLATRAMAILQKYESLKGIIAIIGESELSAEDRDDYLKAKALIEFFKQRFNVMEKVTGVPGEHMTREQTLEGVEAIIGKSEATTETDDKVSSEGDHEVIAVPEDK
;
A
#
# COMPACT_ATOMS: atom_id res chain seq x y z
N ALA A 1 -11.75 -19.13 -16.82
CA ALA A 1 -10.61 -19.26 -17.77
C ALA A 1 -9.60 -18.16 -17.52
N LEU A 2 -8.30 -18.42 -17.69
CA LEU A 2 -7.22 -17.43 -17.65
C LEU A 2 -6.79 -17.16 -19.09
N GLN A 3 -6.77 -15.88 -19.47
CA GLN A 3 -6.36 -15.42 -20.79
C GLN A 3 -5.27 -14.36 -20.68
N THR A 4 -4.18 -14.51 -21.44
CA THR A 4 -3.10 -13.53 -21.51
C THR A 4 -3.20 -12.74 -22.78
N ILE A 5 -3.10 -11.42 -22.69
CA ILE A 5 -3.17 -10.50 -23.82
C ILE A 5 -1.88 -9.68 -23.83
N TYR A 6 -1.22 -9.66 -25.00
CA TYR A 6 -0.10 -8.76 -25.22
C TYR A 6 -0.61 -7.42 -25.74
N VAL A 7 -0.23 -6.33 -25.06
CA VAL A 7 -0.61 -4.97 -25.42
C VAL A 7 0.58 -4.27 -26.08
N PRO A 8 0.52 -3.96 -27.39
CA PRO A 8 1.58 -3.26 -28.08
C PRO A 8 1.83 -1.86 -27.47
N ALA A 9 3.08 -1.51 -27.26
CA ALA A 9 3.50 -0.21 -26.72
C ALA A 9 2.90 0.17 -25.35
N ASP A 10 2.36 -0.79 -24.59
CA ASP A 10 1.62 -0.57 -23.34
C ASP A 10 0.36 0.32 -23.49
N ASP A 11 -0.18 0.40 -24.71
CA ASP A 11 -1.35 1.22 -25.03
C ASP A 11 -2.65 0.53 -24.63
N LEU A 12 -3.05 0.70 -23.36
CA LEU A 12 -4.33 0.19 -22.85
C LEU A 12 -5.56 0.90 -23.47
N SER A 13 -5.35 1.99 -24.21
CA SER A 13 -6.43 2.71 -24.90
C SER A 13 -6.76 2.15 -26.28
N ASP A 14 -5.98 1.19 -26.77
CA ASP A 14 -6.27 0.49 -28.04
C ASP A 14 -7.70 -0.07 -28.05
N PRO A 15 -8.51 0.19 -29.07
CA PRO A 15 -9.90 -0.26 -29.14
C PRO A 15 -10.07 -1.78 -29.01
N ALA A 16 -9.15 -2.57 -29.53
CA ALA A 16 -9.21 -4.03 -29.43
C ALA A 16 -8.97 -4.49 -27.96
N VAL A 17 -8.01 -3.84 -27.28
CA VAL A 17 -7.74 -4.10 -25.85
C VAL A 17 -8.94 -3.72 -25.00
N GLN A 18 -9.54 -2.57 -25.24
CA GLN A 18 -10.73 -2.09 -24.55
C GLN A 18 -11.92 -3.03 -24.76
N MET A 19 -12.14 -3.49 -25.97
CA MET A 19 -13.23 -4.45 -26.26
C MET A 19 -13.05 -5.75 -25.45
N ILE A 20 -11.83 -6.29 -25.41
CA ILE A 20 -11.56 -7.51 -24.65
C ILE A 20 -11.73 -7.27 -23.15
N GLN A 21 -11.24 -6.16 -22.62
CA GLN A 21 -11.37 -5.82 -21.20
C GLN A 21 -12.82 -5.71 -20.73
N HIS A 22 -13.73 -5.29 -21.62
CA HIS A 22 -15.17 -5.21 -21.32
C HIS A 22 -15.84 -6.57 -21.10
N GLU A 23 -15.30 -7.61 -21.70
CA GLU A 23 -15.83 -8.98 -21.60
C GLU A 23 -15.23 -9.78 -20.43
N LEU A 24 -14.30 -9.18 -19.66
CA LEU A 24 -13.59 -9.87 -18.59
C LEU A 24 -14.12 -9.45 -17.21
N ASP A 25 -14.33 -10.43 -16.34
CA ASP A 25 -14.70 -10.19 -14.92
C ASP A 25 -13.55 -9.55 -14.15
N SER A 26 -12.31 -9.90 -14.47
CA SER A 26 -11.12 -9.38 -13.78
C SER A 26 -9.98 -9.18 -14.75
N THR A 27 -9.24 -8.09 -14.57
CA THR A 27 -8.06 -7.75 -15.36
C THR A 27 -6.89 -7.46 -14.45
N ILE A 28 -5.77 -8.14 -14.64
CA ILE A 28 -4.49 -7.86 -13.97
C ILE A 28 -3.55 -7.25 -15.02
N VAL A 29 -3.13 -6.03 -14.79
CA VAL A 29 -2.24 -5.28 -15.68
C VAL A 29 -0.80 -5.39 -15.20
N LEU A 30 0.08 -5.93 -16.04
CA LEU A 30 1.53 -5.90 -15.81
C LEU A 30 2.14 -4.65 -16.44
N SER A 31 2.96 -3.93 -15.69
CA SER A 31 3.53 -2.64 -16.11
C SER A 31 5.06 -2.68 -16.13
N ARG A 32 5.65 -2.24 -17.26
CA ARG A 32 7.10 -2.04 -17.37
C ARG A 32 7.60 -0.91 -16.48
N ALA A 33 6.79 0.12 -16.24
CA ALA A 33 7.11 1.22 -15.34
C ALA A 33 7.23 0.75 -13.90
N VAL A 34 6.31 -0.13 -13.44
CA VAL A 34 6.38 -0.77 -12.12
C VAL A 34 7.60 -1.70 -12.04
N ALA A 35 7.88 -2.47 -13.10
CA ALA A 35 9.06 -3.33 -13.18
C ALA A 35 10.38 -2.55 -13.06
N ALA A 36 10.46 -1.37 -13.68
CA ALA A 36 11.63 -0.50 -13.63
C ALA A 36 11.91 0.06 -12.23
N GLN A 37 10.90 0.15 -11.37
CA GLN A 37 11.03 0.53 -9.96
C GLN A 37 11.51 -0.64 -9.07
N GLY A 38 11.80 -1.80 -9.64
CA GLY A 38 12.23 -2.99 -8.89
C GLY A 38 11.10 -3.71 -8.15
N ILE A 39 9.83 -3.34 -8.42
CA ILE A 39 8.66 -3.96 -7.77
C ILE A 39 8.33 -5.27 -8.49
N ARG A 40 8.20 -6.34 -7.72
CA ARG A 40 7.81 -7.69 -8.18
C ARG A 40 6.76 -8.28 -7.24
N PRO A 41 5.65 -8.84 -7.76
CA PRO A 41 5.23 -8.82 -9.17
C PRO A 41 5.04 -7.41 -9.72
N ALA A 42 5.29 -7.22 -11.02
CA ALA A 42 5.20 -5.90 -11.67
C ALA A 42 3.75 -5.56 -12.04
N VAL A 43 2.83 -5.70 -11.10
CA VAL A 43 1.40 -5.43 -11.26
C VAL A 43 1.14 -3.95 -11.02
N ASP A 44 0.47 -3.33 -11.98
CA ASP A 44 -0.12 -2.01 -11.79
C ASP A 44 -1.47 -2.17 -11.07
N ILE A 45 -1.47 -1.89 -9.78
CA ILE A 45 -2.65 -2.10 -8.92
C ILE A 45 -3.79 -1.16 -9.33
N LEU A 46 -3.47 0.08 -9.70
CA LEU A 46 -4.47 1.09 -10.05
C LEU A 46 -5.09 0.86 -11.42
N ALA A 47 -4.33 0.27 -12.35
CA ALA A 47 -4.84 -0.11 -13.67
C ALA A 47 -5.57 -1.47 -13.66
N SER A 48 -5.34 -2.29 -12.63
CA SER A 48 -5.99 -3.59 -12.46
C SER A 48 -7.39 -3.42 -11.85
N LYS A 49 -8.33 -4.26 -12.26
CA LYS A 49 -9.71 -4.19 -11.78
C LYS A 49 -10.38 -5.57 -11.73
N SER A 50 -11.40 -5.69 -10.89
CA SER A 50 -12.27 -6.86 -10.82
C SER A 50 -13.71 -6.46 -10.54
N SER A 51 -14.65 -6.95 -11.34
CA SER A 51 -16.09 -6.79 -11.09
C SER A 51 -16.57 -7.60 -9.88
N LEU A 52 -15.76 -8.57 -9.46
CA LEU A 52 -16.04 -9.41 -8.29
C LEU A 52 -15.66 -8.73 -6.96
N LEU A 53 -15.04 -7.56 -7.00
CA LEU A 53 -14.72 -6.79 -5.79
C LEU A 53 -15.97 -6.02 -5.32
N THR A 54 -16.91 -6.77 -4.76
CA THR A 54 -18.13 -6.25 -4.14
C THR A 54 -18.32 -6.86 -2.76
N PRO A 55 -19.00 -6.18 -1.82
CA PRO A 55 -19.22 -6.70 -0.46
C PRO A 55 -19.89 -8.08 -0.45
N GLU A 56 -20.80 -8.34 -1.38
CA GLU A 56 -21.54 -9.60 -1.48
C GLU A 56 -20.66 -10.78 -1.85
N VAL A 57 -19.58 -10.55 -2.62
CA VAL A 57 -18.68 -11.60 -3.09
C VAL A 57 -17.49 -11.78 -2.19
N VAL A 58 -16.83 -10.69 -1.81
CA VAL A 58 -15.56 -10.74 -1.05
C VAL A 58 -15.74 -10.52 0.45
N GLY A 59 -16.91 -10.04 0.89
CA GLY A 59 -17.20 -9.62 2.25
C GLY A 59 -16.84 -8.16 2.52
N GLU A 60 -17.55 -7.54 3.47
CA GLU A 60 -17.41 -6.12 3.83
C GLU A 60 -15.97 -5.72 4.19
N ARG A 61 -15.31 -6.52 5.05
CA ARG A 61 -13.93 -6.27 5.49
C ARG A 61 -12.95 -6.19 4.31
N HIS A 62 -13.03 -7.14 3.39
CA HIS A 62 -12.13 -7.17 2.23
C HIS A 62 -12.39 -5.99 1.31
N TYR A 63 -13.66 -5.70 1.04
CA TYR A 63 -14.07 -4.58 0.20
C TYR A 63 -13.60 -3.24 0.77
N ASP A 64 -13.83 -2.99 2.07
CA ASP A 64 -13.38 -1.76 2.74
C ASP A 64 -11.86 -1.59 2.70
N LEU A 65 -11.11 -2.63 3.10
CA LEU A 65 -9.65 -2.59 3.07
C LEU A 65 -9.08 -2.36 1.67
N ALA A 66 -9.63 -3.03 0.65
CA ALA A 66 -9.21 -2.86 -0.73
C ALA A 66 -9.49 -1.43 -1.23
N THR A 67 -10.66 -0.88 -0.94
CA THR A 67 -11.06 0.46 -1.34
C THR A 67 -10.16 1.52 -0.68
N ARG A 68 -9.89 1.38 0.62
CA ARG A 68 -9.00 2.29 1.37
C ARG A 68 -7.56 2.20 0.86
N ALA A 69 -7.04 0.99 0.64
CA ALA A 69 -5.70 0.79 0.09
C ALA A 69 -5.55 1.42 -1.30
N MET A 70 -6.55 1.26 -2.18
CA MET A 70 -6.55 1.89 -3.50
C MET A 70 -6.57 3.42 -3.41
N ALA A 71 -7.35 4.00 -2.50
CA ALA A 71 -7.40 5.46 -2.29
C ALA A 71 -6.03 6.00 -1.84
N ILE A 72 -5.36 5.33 -0.90
CA ILE A 72 -4.01 5.70 -0.43
C ILE A 72 -2.99 5.61 -1.57
N LEU A 73 -3.01 4.54 -2.37
CA LEU A 73 -2.11 4.39 -3.51
C LEU A 73 -2.37 5.42 -4.61
N GLN A 74 -3.62 5.79 -4.86
CA GLN A 74 -3.99 6.84 -5.82
C GLN A 74 -3.50 8.21 -5.34
N LYS A 75 -3.65 8.52 -4.05
CA LYS A 75 -3.12 9.75 -3.45
C LYS A 75 -1.59 9.80 -3.55
N TYR A 76 -0.91 8.67 -3.31
CA TYR A 76 0.54 8.54 -3.45
C TYR A 76 1.02 8.89 -4.87
N GLU A 77 0.36 8.39 -5.92
CA GLU A 77 0.71 8.75 -7.31
C GLU A 77 0.57 10.26 -7.56
N SER A 78 -0.44 10.90 -7.00
CA SER A 78 -0.62 12.36 -7.09
C SER A 78 0.48 13.12 -6.34
N LEU A 79 0.87 12.64 -5.15
CA LEU A 79 1.91 13.27 -4.33
C LEU A 79 3.31 13.13 -4.92
N LYS A 80 3.61 12.06 -5.66
CA LYS A 80 4.93 11.86 -6.30
C LYS A 80 5.36 13.06 -7.15
N GLY A 81 4.45 13.64 -7.94
CA GLY A 81 4.72 14.81 -8.75
C GLY A 81 5.04 16.05 -7.91
N ILE A 82 4.34 16.24 -6.81
CA ILE A 82 4.55 17.35 -5.87
C ILE A 82 5.89 17.19 -5.14
N ILE A 83 6.15 16.00 -4.62
CA ILE A 83 7.39 15.68 -3.89
C ILE A 83 8.63 15.87 -4.76
N ALA A 84 8.56 15.55 -6.05
CA ALA A 84 9.66 15.76 -6.98
C ALA A 84 10.05 17.24 -7.14
N ILE A 85 9.13 18.17 -6.85
CA ILE A 85 9.34 19.62 -6.99
C ILE A 85 9.74 20.26 -5.66
N ILE A 86 9.00 19.98 -4.59
CA ILE A 86 9.15 20.70 -3.30
C ILE A 86 9.87 19.86 -2.22
N GLY A 87 10.02 18.55 -2.41
CA GLY A 87 10.59 17.63 -1.42
C GLY A 87 9.55 17.05 -0.45
N GLU A 88 9.90 15.93 0.16
CA GLU A 88 9.05 15.20 1.12
C GLU A 88 8.81 15.97 2.43
N SER A 89 9.78 16.83 2.83
CA SER A 89 9.71 17.61 4.06
C SER A 89 8.61 18.67 4.06
N GLU A 90 8.20 19.13 2.88
CA GLU A 90 7.20 20.18 2.71
C GLU A 90 5.75 19.66 2.65
N LEU A 91 5.57 18.35 2.77
CA LEU A 91 4.23 17.75 2.82
C LEU A 91 3.52 18.13 4.13
N SER A 92 2.19 18.27 4.05
CA SER A 92 1.34 18.34 5.25
C SER A 92 1.48 17.07 6.10
N ALA A 93 1.16 17.13 7.37
CA ALA A 93 1.22 15.96 8.26
C ALA A 93 0.35 14.80 7.74
N GLU A 94 -0.85 15.13 7.23
CA GLU A 94 -1.78 14.15 6.66
C GLU A 94 -1.22 13.52 5.37
N ASP A 95 -0.72 14.34 4.43
CA ASP A 95 -0.16 13.83 3.18
C ASP A 95 1.09 12.99 3.40
N ARG A 96 1.88 13.33 4.42
CA ARG A 96 3.05 12.57 4.82
C ARG A 96 2.69 11.21 5.39
N ASP A 97 1.63 11.13 6.20
CA ASP A 97 1.12 9.88 6.73
C ASP A 97 0.62 8.95 5.61
N ASP A 98 -0.21 9.46 4.71
CA ASP A 98 -0.67 8.72 3.54
C ASP A 98 0.48 8.27 2.63
N TYR A 99 1.48 9.12 2.44
CA TYR A 99 2.68 8.78 1.68
C TYR A 99 3.46 7.62 2.32
N LEU A 100 3.63 7.63 3.65
CA LEU A 100 4.32 6.57 4.38
C LEU A 100 3.52 5.27 4.37
N LYS A 101 2.20 5.33 4.54
CA LYS A 101 1.31 4.18 4.41
C LYS A 101 1.38 3.57 3.01
N ALA A 102 1.35 4.41 1.97
CA ALA A 102 1.48 3.93 0.59
C ALA A 102 2.81 3.22 0.34
N LYS A 103 3.92 3.77 0.83
CA LYS A 103 5.25 3.10 0.75
C LYS A 103 5.25 1.75 1.46
N ALA A 104 4.64 1.68 2.64
CA ALA A 104 4.53 0.43 3.39
C ALA A 104 3.64 -0.59 2.66
N LEU A 105 2.53 -0.17 2.05
CA LEU A 105 1.67 -1.03 1.22
C LEU A 105 2.41 -1.56 -0.01
N ILE A 106 3.13 -0.69 -0.73
CA ILE A 106 3.92 -1.09 -1.91
C ILE A 106 4.98 -2.12 -1.53
N GLU A 107 5.67 -1.92 -0.40
CA GLU A 107 6.67 -2.87 0.09
C GLU A 107 6.03 -4.20 0.52
N PHE A 108 4.89 -4.14 1.20
CA PHE A 108 4.13 -5.32 1.61
C PHE A 108 3.62 -6.15 0.43
N PHE A 109 3.23 -5.51 -0.67
CA PHE A 109 2.77 -6.21 -1.88
C PHE A 109 3.89 -6.78 -2.74
N LYS A 110 5.16 -6.50 -2.44
CA LYS A 110 6.28 -7.19 -3.09
C LYS A 110 6.34 -8.63 -2.61
N GLN A 111 6.30 -9.57 -3.55
CA GLN A 111 6.37 -10.99 -3.25
C GLN A 111 7.42 -11.67 -4.10
N ARG A 112 8.17 -12.56 -3.47
CA ARG A 112 9.12 -13.43 -4.16
C ARG A 112 8.41 -14.67 -4.68
N PHE A 113 8.50 -14.90 -5.98
CA PHE A 113 7.90 -16.08 -6.58
C PHE A 113 8.71 -17.35 -6.30
N ASN A 114 8.02 -18.45 -5.98
CA ASN A 114 8.62 -19.78 -5.81
C ASN A 114 9.39 -20.23 -7.06
N VAL A 115 8.91 -19.87 -8.25
CA VAL A 115 9.58 -20.22 -9.52
C VAL A 115 10.94 -19.56 -9.68
N MET A 116 11.21 -18.46 -8.98
CA MET A 116 12.48 -17.74 -9.01
C MET A 116 13.49 -18.26 -7.99
N GLU A 117 13.11 -19.14 -7.06
CA GLU A 117 13.97 -19.65 -6.00
C GLU A 117 15.26 -20.29 -6.55
N LYS A 118 15.16 -21.08 -7.62
CA LYS A 118 16.31 -21.71 -8.26
C LYS A 118 17.30 -20.73 -8.88
N VAL A 119 16.85 -19.52 -9.22
CA VAL A 119 17.66 -18.48 -9.87
C VAL A 119 18.24 -17.53 -8.82
N THR A 120 17.43 -17.15 -7.83
CA THR A 120 17.79 -16.16 -6.81
C THR A 120 18.47 -16.77 -5.59
N GLY A 121 18.31 -18.08 -5.37
CA GLY A 121 18.77 -18.77 -4.15
C GLY A 121 17.97 -18.41 -2.89
N VAL A 122 16.88 -17.64 -3.05
CA VAL A 122 16.04 -17.20 -1.94
C VAL A 122 14.66 -17.86 -2.06
N PRO A 123 14.13 -18.47 -0.98
CA PRO A 123 12.80 -19.09 -0.99
C PRO A 123 11.71 -18.10 -1.41
N GLY A 124 10.75 -18.61 -2.16
CA GLY A 124 9.54 -17.86 -2.50
C GLY A 124 8.64 -17.63 -1.29
N GLU A 125 7.76 -16.68 -1.40
CA GLU A 125 6.76 -16.34 -0.38
C GLU A 125 5.38 -16.73 -0.85
N HIS A 126 4.57 -17.27 0.06
CA HIS A 126 3.16 -17.56 -0.19
C HIS A 126 2.33 -16.96 0.93
N MET A 127 1.54 -15.96 0.59
CA MET A 127 0.60 -15.34 1.51
C MET A 127 -0.83 -15.78 1.18
N THR A 128 -1.56 -16.18 2.21
CA THR A 128 -3.00 -16.43 2.08
C THR A 128 -3.75 -15.10 1.99
N ARG A 129 -5.00 -15.17 1.49
CA ARG A 129 -5.87 -13.99 1.45
C ARG A 129 -6.04 -13.35 2.84
N GLU A 130 -6.23 -14.17 3.88
CA GLU A 130 -6.42 -13.66 5.25
C GLU A 130 -5.17 -12.94 5.75
N GLN A 131 -3.98 -13.52 5.57
CA GLN A 131 -2.71 -12.87 5.91
C GLN A 131 -2.51 -11.54 5.16
N THR A 132 -2.96 -11.48 3.90
CA THR A 132 -2.91 -10.24 3.12
C THR A 132 -3.84 -9.17 3.71
N LEU A 133 -5.06 -9.54 4.08
CA LEU A 133 -6.01 -8.62 4.71
C LEU A 133 -5.51 -8.12 6.07
N GLU A 134 -5.00 -9.01 6.92
CA GLU A 134 -4.41 -8.65 8.20
C GLU A 134 -3.20 -7.70 8.06
N GLY A 135 -2.33 -7.96 7.08
CA GLY A 135 -1.18 -7.11 6.80
C GLY A 135 -1.58 -5.71 6.29
N VAL A 136 -2.56 -5.64 5.40
CA VAL A 136 -3.10 -4.35 4.90
C VAL A 136 -3.76 -3.59 6.04
N GLU A 137 -4.58 -4.25 6.86
CA GLU A 137 -5.25 -3.65 8.01
C GLU A 137 -4.25 -3.10 9.04
N ALA A 138 -3.19 -3.85 9.32
CA ALA A 138 -2.11 -3.41 10.21
C ALA A 138 -1.37 -2.17 9.70
N ILE A 139 -1.23 -2.00 8.39
CA ILE A 139 -0.60 -0.83 7.78
C ILE A 139 -1.54 0.37 7.80
N ILE A 140 -2.79 0.19 7.40
CA ILE A 140 -3.78 1.28 7.28
C ILE A 140 -4.23 1.76 8.65
N GLY A 141 -4.37 0.86 9.64
CA GLY A 141 -4.84 1.16 10.99
C GLY A 141 -3.79 1.76 11.94
N LYS A 142 -2.51 1.69 11.59
CA LYS A 142 -1.41 2.16 12.49
C LYS A 142 -1.40 3.66 12.81
N SER A 143 -2.06 4.50 12.00
CA SER A 143 -2.03 5.96 12.21
C SER A 143 -2.96 6.43 13.32
N GLU A 144 -4.08 5.76 13.54
CA GLU A 144 -5.01 6.14 14.62
C GLU A 144 -4.44 5.83 16.03
N ALA A 145 -3.55 4.84 16.14
CA ALA A 145 -2.93 4.45 17.42
C ALA A 145 -1.72 5.32 17.82
N THR A 146 -1.09 6.04 16.87
CA THR A 146 0.11 6.85 17.17
C THR A 146 -0.26 8.24 17.69
N THR A 147 -1.47 8.74 17.38
CA THR A 147 -1.96 10.02 17.89
C THR A 147 -2.47 9.95 19.34
N GLU A 148 -2.87 8.76 19.83
CA GLU A 148 -3.34 8.65 21.23
C GLU A 148 -2.23 8.42 22.26
N THR A 149 -1.01 8.02 21.83
CA THR A 149 0.10 7.75 22.78
C THR A 149 1.01 8.94 23.02
N ASP A 150 1.08 9.93 22.12
CA ASP A 150 1.91 11.12 22.33
C ASP A 150 1.25 12.18 23.22
N ASP A 151 -0.08 12.18 23.34
CA ASP A 151 -0.80 13.12 24.22
C ASP A 151 -0.83 12.69 25.71
N LYS A 152 -0.44 11.45 26.05
CA LYS A 152 -0.44 10.94 27.43
C LYS A 152 0.90 11.03 28.15
N VAL A 153 2.00 11.38 27.49
CA VAL A 153 3.34 11.45 28.09
C VAL A 153 3.69 12.85 28.60
N SER A 154 2.87 13.87 28.31
CA SER A 154 3.20 15.27 28.63
C SER A 154 2.57 15.82 29.91
N SER A 155 1.85 15.02 30.74
CA SER A 155 1.11 15.56 31.90
C SER A 155 1.42 14.95 33.27
N GLU A 156 2.51 14.17 33.40
CA GLU A 156 2.96 13.74 34.74
C GLU A 156 4.46 14.03 34.91
N GLY A 157 4.74 15.26 35.30
CA GLY A 157 6.02 15.73 35.79
C GLY A 157 5.79 16.51 37.06
N ASP A 158 5.41 15.81 38.14
CA ASP A 158 5.34 16.39 39.48
C ASP A 158 6.74 16.74 39.96
N HIS A 159 6.92 18.01 40.26
CA HIS A 159 8.06 18.54 40.98
C HIS A 159 8.02 18.06 42.44
N GLU A 160 8.81 17.08 42.79
CA GLU A 160 9.14 16.79 44.18
C GLU A 160 10.37 17.64 44.56
N VAL A 161 10.10 18.67 45.35
CA VAL A 161 11.09 19.52 46.02
C VAL A 161 11.69 18.76 47.17
N ILE A 162 12.91 18.28 47.06
CA ILE A 162 13.65 17.70 48.17
C ILE A 162 14.25 18.84 49.01
N ALA A 163 13.72 19.03 50.21
CA ALA A 163 14.26 19.92 51.23
C ALA A 163 15.57 19.32 51.80
N VAL A 164 16.63 20.11 51.78
CA VAL A 164 17.89 19.78 52.47
C VAL A 164 17.78 20.24 53.93
N PRO A 165 18.05 19.40 54.94
CA PRO A 165 18.14 19.86 56.30
C PRO A 165 19.50 20.50 56.58
N GLU A 166 19.48 21.74 57.13
CA GLU A 166 20.62 22.36 57.74
C GLU A 166 20.94 21.65 59.06
N ASP A 167 22.15 21.19 59.21
CA ASP A 167 22.72 20.76 60.49
C ASP A 167 23.86 21.69 60.97
N LYS A 168 23.82 21.91 62.25
CA LYS A 168 24.64 22.79 63.08
C LYS A 168 26.12 22.43 63.11
#